data_7fe602bbab93e1aad7c68a44b8e1ad66
#
_entry.id   7fe602bbab93e1aad7c68a44b8e1ad66
#
_cell.length_a   1.000
_cell.length_b   1.000
_cell.length_c   1.000
_cell.angle_alpha   90.00
_cell.angle_beta   90.00
_cell.angle_gamma   90.00
#
_symmetry.space_group_name_H-M   'P 1'
#
loop_
_entity.id
_entity.type
_entity.pdbx_description
1 polymer ?
#
loop_
_entity_poly.entity_id
_entity_poly.type
_entity_poly.pdbx_seq_one_letter_code
_entity_poly.pdbx_strand_id
1 'polypeptide(L)'
;MINYTIEEKLPSIEEYIHLRKSVDWPYPSKTAIEKSLNNSNYCICVVKDDSVIGMSRVVGDDSFIFFIADVIVLPEYQNQGIGTALMERVMSYLKENVQDYSYITLMSAKGREAFYEKFGFFKRPTDEFGYGMMVEL
;
A
#
# COMPACT_ATOMS: atom_id res chain seq x y z
N MET A 1 14.15 13.69 13.91
CA MET A 1 13.29 13.62 12.70
C MET A 1 14.18 13.33 11.50
N ILE A 2 13.78 12.35 10.67
CA ILE A 2 14.56 12.03 9.47
C ILE A 2 14.05 12.83 8.28
N ASN A 3 14.96 13.09 7.34
CA ASN A 3 14.61 13.75 6.09
C ASN A 3 14.33 12.69 5.03
N TYR A 4 13.17 12.79 4.41
CA TYR A 4 12.79 11.90 3.32
C TYR A 4 11.86 12.65 2.36
N THR A 5 11.71 12.09 1.17
CA THR A 5 10.72 12.56 0.20
C THR A 5 9.80 11.40 -0.14
N ILE A 6 8.60 11.72 -0.62
CA ILE A 6 7.69 10.74 -1.20
C ILE A 6 7.60 11.05 -2.68
N GLU A 7 7.97 10.08 -3.50
CA GLU A 7 8.04 10.23 -4.95
C GLU A 7 7.08 9.25 -5.62
N GLU A 8 6.39 9.71 -6.63
CA GLU A 8 5.54 8.85 -7.44
C GLU A 8 6.43 8.12 -8.43
N LYS A 9 6.73 6.87 -8.11
CA LYS A 9 7.57 6.01 -8.95
C LYS A 9 7.43 4.56 -8.49
N LEU A 10 7.86 3.64 -9.35
CA LEU A 10 7.98 2.23 -8.99
C LEU A 10 9.32 2.00 -8.30
N PRO A 11 9.38 1.13 -7.29
CA PRO A 11 10.67 0.66 -6.79
C PRO A 11 11.30 -0.28 -7.83
N SER A 12 12.59 -0.50 -7.73
CA SER A 12 13.22 -1.59 -8.49
C SER A 12 12.74 -2.94 -7.94
N ILE A 13 12.97 -4.00 -8.69
CA ILE A 13 12.62 -5.34 -8.25
C ILE A 13 13.35 -5.68 -6.95
N GLU A 14 14.64 -5.33 -6.88
CA GLU A 14 15.46 -5.58 -5.70
C GLU A 14 14.99 -4.79 -4.49
N GLU A 15 14.63 -3.54 -4.69
CA GLU A 15 14.05 -2.69 -3.63
C GLU A 15 12.74 -3.27 -3.13
N TYR A 16 11.88 -3.71 -4.04
CA TYR A 16 10.60 -4.32 -3.69
C TYR A 16 10.80 -5.58 -2.85
N ILE A 17 11.69 -6.46 -3.27
CA ILE A 17 12.01 -7.69 -2.54
C ILE A 17 12.55 -7.36 -1.15
N HIS A 18 13.45 -6.37 -1.06
CA HIS A 18 14.02 -5.96 0.21
C HIS A 18 12.92 -5.47 1.17
N LEU A 19 11.99 -4.65 0.69
CA LEU A 19 10.87 -4.17 1.49
C LEU A 19 10.00 -5.32 2.00
N ARG A 20 9.62 -6.24 1.11
CA ARG A 20 8.79 -7.38 1.49
C ARG A 20 9.48 -8.27 2.52
N LYS A 21 10.77 -8.56 2.31
CA LYS A 21 11.56 -9.37 3.25
C LYS A 21 11.66 -8.70 4.62
N SER A 22 11.78 -7.38 4.65
CA SER A 22 11.97 -6.65 5.91
C SER A 22 10.82 -6.82 6.89
N VAL A 23 9.63 -7.16 6.37
CA VAL A 23 8.41 -7.37 7.18
C VAL A 23 7.94 -8.83 7.12
N ASP A 24 8.80 -9.73 6.67
CA ASP A 24 8.54 -11.18 6.58
C ASP A 24 7.35 -11.53 5.68
N TRP A 25 7.15 -10.77 4.61
CA TRP A 25 6.11 -11.06 3.63
C TRP A 25 6.70 -11.86 2.47
N PRO A 26 5.96 -12.87 1.97
CA PRO A 26 6.39 -13.61 0.79
C PRO A 26 6.30 -12.75 -0.47
N TYR A 27 6.99 -13.17 -1.51
CA TYR A 27 6.96 -12.48 -2.80
C TYR A 27 7.10 -13.51 -3.94
N PRO A 28 6.53 -13.20 -5.11
CA PRO A 28 6.61 -14.13 -6.25
C PRO A 28 7.92 -13.97 -7.02
N SER A 29 8.01 -14.60 -8.19
CA SER A 29 9.19 -14.48 -9.06
C SER A 29 9.41 -13.03 -9.50
N LYS A 30 10.65 -12.73 -9.92
CA LYS A 30 11.00 -11.40 -10.42
C LYS A 30 10.13 -10.99 -11.62
N THR A 31 9.82 -11.93 -12.51
CA THR A 31 8.93 -11.66 -13.65
C THR A 31 7.54 -11.26 -13.20
N ALA A 32 7.00 -11.96 -12.21
CA ALA A 32 5.68 -11.64 -11.65
C ALA A 32 5.68 -10.28 -10.93
N ILE A 33 6.76 -9.97 -10.20
CA ILE A 33 6.91 -8.68 -9.53
C ILE A 33 6.90 -7.55 -10.56
N GLU A 34 7.70 -7.67 -11.62
CA GLU A 34 7.79 -6.66 -12.67
C GLU A 34 6.42 -6.40 -13.29
N LYS A 35 5.73 -7.46 -13.67
CA LYS A 35 4.38 -7.33 -14.25
C LYS A 35 3.42 -6.68 -13.27
N SER A 36 3.46 -7.10 -12.02
CA SER A 36 2.57 -6.56 -10.98
C SER A 36 2.79 -5.07 -10.77
N LEU A 37 4.05 -4.65 -10.61
CA LEU A 37 4.37 -3.24 -10.39
C LEU A 37 3.96 -2.39 -11.60
N ASN A 38 4.20 -2.86 -12.82
CA ASN A 38 3.85 -2.14 -14.03
C ASN A 38 2.33 -1.98 -14.22
N ASN A 39 1.53 -2.80 -13.54
CA ASN A 39 0.07 -2.70 -13.60
C ASN A 39 -0.52 -1.92 -12.43
N SER A 40 0.31 -1.25 -11.63
CA SER A 40 -0.19 -0.39 -10.56
C SER A 40 -0.88 0.84 -11.16
N ASN A 41 -2.04 1.21 -10.61
CA ASN A 41 -2.69 2.47 -10.97
C ASN A 41 -1.91 3.65 -10.39
N TYR A 42 -1.31 3.46 -9.23
CA TYR A 42 -0.56 4.48 -8.51
C TYR A 42 0.47 3.78 -7.64
N CYS A 43 1.68 4.30 -7.62
CA CYS A 43 2.73 3.76 -6.77
C CYS A 43 3.61 4.90 -6.28
N ILE A 44 3.88 4.90 -4.98
CA ILE A 44 4.74 5.90 -4.35
C ILE A 44 5.83 5.21 -3.54
N CYS A 45 6.98 5.83 -3.49
CA CYS A 45 8.12 5.37 -2.72
C CYS A 45 8.58 6.46 -1.76
N VAL A 46 8.94 6.06 -0.57
CA VAL A 46 9.61 6.93 0.40
C VAL A 46 11.10 6.80 0.14
N VAL A 47 11.76 7.92 -0.12
CA VAL A 47 13.18 7.95 -0.49
C VAL A 47 13.96 8.74 0.54
N LYS A 48 15.02 8.12 1.06
CA LYS A 48 15.96 8.74 2.00
C LYS A 48 17.36 8.40 1.54
N ASP A 49 18.18 9.43 1.32
CA ASP A 49 19.58 9.27 0.88
C ASP A 49 19.66 8.30 -0.31
N ASP A 50 18.85 8.55 -1.34
CA ASP A 50 18.76 7.77 -2.58
C ASP A 50 18.33 6.30 -2.38
N SER A 51 17.85 5.93 -1.19
CA SER A 51 17.36 4.59 -0.91
C SER A 51 15.86 4.61 -0.69
N VAL A 52 15.18 3.59 -1.21
CA VAL A 52 13.75 3.39 -0.97
C VAL A 52 13.59 2.72 0.39
N ILE A 53 12.95 3.43 1.33
CA ILE A 53 12.73 2.95 2.70
C ILE A 53 11.27 2.61 2.99
N GLY A 54 10.38 2.85 2.04
CA GLY A 54 8.97 2.53 2.18
C GLY A 54 8.25 2.68 0.86
N MET A 55 7.04 2.15 0.80
CA MET A 55 6.22 2.26 -0.41
C MET A 55 4.75 2.05 -0.09
N SER A 56 3.91 2.41 -1.02
CA SER A 56 2.52 1.97 -1.12
C SER A 56 2.08 2.05 -2.56
N ARG A 57 1.07 1.24 -2.92
CA ARG A 57 0.52 1.30 -4.27
C ARG A 57 -0.97 0.99 -4.29
N VAL A 58 -1.61 1.37 -5.37
CA VAL A 58 -3.02 1.14 -5.62
C VAL A 58 -3.16 0.34 -6.90
N VAL A 59 -3.93 -0.73 -6.85
CA VAL A 59 -4.28 -1.54 -8.03
C VAL A 59 -5.80 -1.61 -8.15
N GLY A 60 -6.30 -1.75 -9.37
CA GLY A 60 -7.73 -1.86 -9.57
C GLY A 60 -8.12 -1.62 -11.03
N ASP A 61 -9.40 -1.32 -11.23
CA ASP A 61 -9.93 -1.12 -12.57
C ASP A 61 -9.77 0.33 -13.09
N ASP A 62 -9.14 1.18 -12.30
CA ASP A 62 -8.92 2.59 -12.61
C ASP A 62 -10.23 3.38 -12.76
N SER A 63 -11.30 2.91 -12.16
CA SER A 63 -12.60 3.56 -12.19
C SER A 63 -13.24 3.64 -10.82
N PHE A 64 -13.68 2.53 -10.25
CA PHE A 64 -14.31 2.55 -8.93
C PHE A 64 -13.85 1.44 -7.99
N ILE A 65 -13.24 0.38 -8.49
CA ILE A 65 -12.71 -0.70 -7.65
C ILE A 65 -11.22 -0.51 -7.47
N PHE A 66 -10.79 -0.30 -6.22
CA PHE A 66 -9.38 -0.10 -5.91
C PHE A 66 -8.97 -0.94 -4.71
N PHE A 67 -7.79 -1.48 -4.78
CA PHE A 67 -7.16 -2.23 -3.70
C PHE A 67 -5.83 -1.55 -3.33
N ILE A 68 -5.66 -1.21 -2.06
CA ILE A 68 -4.41 -0.64 -1.57
C ILE A 68 -3.50 -1.79 -1.17
N ALA A 69 -2.30 -1.83 -1.73
CA ALA A 69 -1.35 -2.90 -1.55
C ALA A 69 0.00 -2.37 -1.10
N ASP A 70 0.76 -3.24 -0.45
CA ASP A 70 2.18 -3.00 -0.15
C ASP A 70 2.44 -1.71 0.62
N VAL A 71 1.66 -1.45 1.67
CA VAL A 71 1.97 -0.36 2.59
C VAL A 71 3.09 -0.86 3.50
N ILE A 72 4.31 -0.53 3.15
CA ILE A 72 5.50 -1.04 3.85
C ILE A 72 6.43 0.11 4.21
N VAL A 73 6.92 0.11 5.44
CA VAL A 73 8.01 0.97 5.89
C VAL A 73 9.05 0.06 6.52
N LEU A 74 10.31 0.23 6.15
CA LEU A 74 11.39 -0.56 6.75
C LEU A 74 11.30 -0.46 8.28
N PRO A 75 11.51 -1.58 9.00
CA PRO A 75 11.33 -1.59 10.46
C PRO A 75 12.09 -0.49 11.21
N GLU A 76 13.33 -0.18 10.78
CA GLU A 76 14.14 0.85 11.42
C GLU A 76 13.56 2.27 11.26
N TYR A 77 12.62 2.46 10.37
CA TYR A 77 11.99 3.77 10.13
C TYR A 77 10.52 3.81 10.54
N GLN A 78 10.01 2.76 11.15
CA GLN A 78 8.63 2.71 11.64
C GLN A 78 8.45 3.59 12.88
N ASN A 79 7.19 3.91 13.19
CA ASN A 79 6.80 4.73 14.34
C ASN A 79 7.32 6.18 14.28
N GLN A 80 7.51 6.70 13.07
CA GLN A 80 7.98 8.06 12.83
C GLN A 80 7.03 8.85 11.91
N GLY A 81 5.82 8.34 11.70
CA GLY A 81 4.81 9.03 10.90
C GLY A 81 4.89 8.79 9.40
N ILE A 82 5.83 7.96 8.94
CA ILE A 82 6.03 7.71 7.50
C ILE A 82 4.84 6.94 6.91
N GLY A 83 4.36 5.93 7.62
CA GLY A 83 3.17 5.18 7.17
C GLY A 83 1.95 6.08 7.03
N THR A 84 1.77 7.01 7.95
CA THR A 84 0.69 8.00 7.88
C THR A 84 0.84 8.89 6.65
N ALA A 85 2.07 9.37 6.39
CA ALA A 85 2.33 10.19 5.21
C ALA A 85 2.05 9.44 3.91
N LEU A 86 2.42 8.15 3.84
CA LEU A 86 2.10 7.29 2.70
C LEU A 86 0.59 7.20 2.49
N MET A 87 -0.16 6.90 3.55
CA MET A 87 -1.62 6.74 3.44
C MET A 87 -2.30 8.06 3.10
N GLU A 88 -1.83 9.18 3.60
CA GLU A 88 -2.37 10.48 3.22
C GLU A 88 -2.24 10.72 1.71
N ARG A 89 -1.10 10.37 1.13
CA ARG A 89 -0.88 10.50 -0.32
C ARG A 89 -1.77 9.55 -1.11
N VAL A 90 -1.92 8.31 -0.65
CA VAL A 90 -2.80 7.32 -1.27
C VAL A 90 -4.25 7.81 -1.23
N MET A 91 -4.70 8.29 -0.09
CA MET A 91 -6.08 8.78 0.04
C MET A 91 -6.34 10.02 -0.81
N SER A 92 -5.36 10.92 -0.94
CA SER A 92 -5.46 12.06 -1.86
C SER A 92 -5.62 11.60 -3.30
N TYR A 93 -4.81 10.63 -3.72
CA TYR A 93 -4.92 10.06 -5.07
C TYR A 93 -6.31 9.49 -5.31
N LEU A 94 -6.81 8.71 -4.36
CA LEU A 94 -8.14 8.08 -4.49
C LEU A 94 -9.25 9.13 -4.58
N LYS A 95 -9.20 10.15 -3.73
CA LYS A 95 -10.21 11.22 -3.74
C LYS A 95 -10.24 11.98 -5.07
N GLU A 96 -9.09 12.15 -5.70
CA GLU A 96 -8.99 12.82 -7.00
C GLU A 96 -9.47 11.96 -8.16
N ASN A 97 -9.41 10.63 -8.02
CA ASN A 97 -9.65 9.70 -9.13
C ASN A 97 -10.99 8.95 -9.04
N VAL A 98 -11.63 8.96 -7.89
CA VAL A 98 -12.96 8.38 -7.72
C VAL A 98 -14.00 9.42 -8.18
N GLN A 99 -14.95 8.99 -9.03
CA GLN A 99 -15.94 9.92 -9.58
C GLN A 99 -17.19 10.03 -8.72
N ASP A 100 -17.87 8.92 -8.45
CA ASP A 100 -19.08 8.92 -7.64
C ASP A 100 -19.10 7.76 -6.66
N TYR A 101 -19.36 6.54 -7.10
CA TYR A 101 -19.32 5.36 -6.24
C TYR A 101 -17.91 4.77 -6.23
N SER A 102 -17.44 4.35 -5.07
CA SER A 102 -16.14 3.71 -4.94
C SER A 102 -16.20 2.46 -4.07
N TYR A 103 -15.37 1.49 -4.42
CA TYR A 103 -15.18 0.26 -3.67
C TYR A 103 -13.68 0.13 -3.40
N ILE A 104 -13.26 0.66 -2.27
CA ILE A 104 -11.84 0.74 -1.91
C ILE A 104 -11.57 -0.21 -0.76
N THR A 105 -10.67 -1.16 -0.96
CA THR A 105 -10.37 -2.20 0.02
C THR A 105 -8.87 -2.33 0.26
N LEU A 106 -8.53 -2.93 1.38
CA LEU A 106 -7.19 -3.37 1.70
C LEU A 106 -7.26 -4.57 2.63
N MET A 107 -6.16 -5.30 2.71
CA MET A 107 -6.01 -6.37 3.70
C MET A 107 -4.95 -5.91 4.69
N SER A 108 -5.38 -5.64 5.92
CA SER A 108 -4.47 -5.18 6.97
C SER A 108 -3.52 -6.30 7.39
N ALA A 109 -2.26 -5.97 7.61
CA ALA A 109 -1.39 -6.84 8.36
C ALA A 109 -1.98 -7.00 9.77
N LYS A 110 -1.83 -8.19 10.33
CA LYS A 110 -2.37 -8.51 11.66
C LYS A 110 -1.85 -7.51 12.70
N GLY A 111 -2.77 -6.89 13.43
CA GLY A 111 -2.42 -5.91 14.45
C GLY A 111 -2.32 -4.48 13.97
N ARG A 112 -2.53 -4.22 12.67
CA ARG A 112 -2.46 -2.87 12.09
C ARG A 112 -3.82 -2.27 11.78
N GLU A 113 -4.89 -2.93 12.15
CA GLU A 113 -6.25 -2.50 11.82
C GLU A 113 -6.54 -1.09 12.32
N ALA A 114 -6.15 -0.77 13.56
CA ALA A 114 -6.38 0.55 14.14
C ALA A 114 -5.70 1.67 13.35
N PHE A 115 -4.56 1.38 12.73
CA PHE A 115 -3.87 2.35 11.89
C PHE A 115 -4.74 2.75 10.69
N TYR A 116 -5.34 1.77 10.02
CA TYR A 116 -6.17 2.03 8.84
C TYR A 116 -7.53 2.65 9.22
N GLU A 117 -8.05 2.34 10.39
CA GLU A 117 -9.30 2.93 10.86
C GLU A 117 -9.22 4.46 10.96
N LYS A 118 -8.03 5.01 11.19
CA LYS A 118 -7.81 6.46 11.21
C LYS A 118 -8.11 7.13 9.86
N PHE A 119 -8.07 6.37 8.77
CA PHE A 119 -8.32 6.88 7.43
C PHE A 119 -9.74 6.58 6.95
N GLY A 120 -10.61 6.07 7.84
CA GLY A 120 -12.00 5.79 7.53
C GLY A 120 -12.28 4.36 7.12
N PHE A 121 -11.27 3.49 7.14
CA PHE A 121 -11.49 2.06 6.86
C PHE A 121 -12.20 1.41 8.04
N PHE A 122 -13.06 0.45 7.74
CA PHE A 122 -13.72 -0.32 8.78
C PHE A 122 -13.56 -1.81 8.50
N LYS A 123 -13.55 -2.59 9.57
CA LYS A 123 -13.42 -4.04 9.47
C LYS A 123 -14.74 -4.66 9.01
N ARG A 124 -14.64 -5.72 8.22
CA ARG A 124 -15.81 -6.53 7.87
C ARG A 124 -15.77 -7.84 8.66
N PRO A 125 -16.93 -8.44 8.98
CA PRO A 125 -18.28 -8.06 8.54
C PRO A 125 -18.87 -6.91 9.34
N THR A 126 -19.92 -6.30 8.79
CA THR A 126 -20.80 -5.37 9.48
C THR A 126 -22.24 -5.85 9.30
N ASP A 127 -23.22 -5.08 9.80
CA ASP A 127 -24.61 -5.41 9.56
C ASP A 127 -24.97 -5.37 8.08
N GLU A 128 -24.27 -4.54 7.30
CA GLU A 128 -24.52 -4.41 5.84
C GLU A 128 -23.63 -5.31 5.00
N PHE A 129 -22.41 -5.58 5.43
CA PHE A 129 -21.40 -6.24 4.59
C PHE A 129 -20.92 -7.54 5.20
N GLY A 130 -20.83 -8.57 4.36
CA GLY A 130 -20.24 -9.85 4.75
C GLY A 130 -18.72 -9.76 4.89
N TYR A 131 -18.09 -10.90 5.16
CA TYR A 131 -16.63 -10.97 5.30
C TYR A 131 -15.92 -10.61 3.99
N GLY A 132 -14.77 -9.95 4.11
CA GLY A 132 -13.77 -10.01 3.08
C GLY A 132 -13.17 -11.42 3.10
N MET A 133 -12.83 -11.96 1.93
CA MET A 133 -12.36 -13.35 1.81
C MET A 133 -11.20 -13.42 0.84
N MET A 134 -10.29 -14.38 1.06
CA MET A 134 -9.18 -14.64 0.14
C MET A 134 -9.01 -16.13 -0.07
N VAL A 135 -8.34 -16.50 -1.14
CA VAL A 135 -7.98 -17.88 -1.44
C VAL A 135 -6.49 -17.94 -1.80
N GLU A 136 -5.85 -19.00 -1.34
CA GLU A 136 -4.47 -19.31 -1.74
C GLU A 136 -4.51 -20.53 -2.66
N LEU A 137 -3.89 -20.39 -3.85
CA LEU A 137 -3.87 -21.46 -4.86
C LEU A 137 -2.55 -22.24 -4.82
#